data_b3b237c535fbfd81581c19291f4976ae
#
_entry.id   b3b237c535fbfd81581c19291f4976ae
#
_cell.length_a   1.000
_cell.length_b   1.000
_cell.length_c   1.000
_cell.angle_alpha   90.00
_cell.angle_beta   90.00
_cell.angle_gamma   90.00
#
_symmetry.space_group_name_H-M   'P 1'
#
loop_
_entity.id
_entity.type
_entity.pdbx_description
1 polymer ?
#
loop_
_entity_poly.entity_id
_entity_poly.type
_entity_poly.pdbx_seq_one_letter_code
_entity_poly.pdbx_strand_id
1 'polypeptide(L)'
;YSVDMVTGLKNIGIKTTPQMTEIYQNYIKYARAKLKADKNPIMWFLDTGQPKFDEIDITERCVQHEVKEADAAIITIGRQAGEGMDRAIEGEFNLTQAERDMIFRVSDTFRPAGKPVIVILNSGSVMETASWRNRVDAILCAWQPGEEGGNSVADVLTGKANPSGKLTMTWPIAATDHPSTKNFPQEMDAYTFREMIGWGAQIPGRDYTNHDEDIYVGYRYFDTFQKDVAYPFGFGLSYTTFSLSKPVVKAKGKQAVEVSITVKNTG
;
A
#
# COMPACT_ATOMS: atom_id res chain seq x y z
N TYR A 1 -20.55 4.84 7.17
CA TYR A 1 -20.68 3.44 6.69
C TYR A 1 -19.39 3.04 5.97
N SER A 2 -18.84 1.89 6.34
CA SER A 2 -17.71 1.30 5.62
C SER A 2 -17.74 -0.21 5.78
N VAL A 3 -17.36 -0.92 4.73
CA VAL A 3 -17.26 -2.39 4.72
C VAL A 3 -15.79 -2.75 4.86
N ASP A 4 -15.42 -3.33 6.00
CA ASP A 4 -14.09 -3.88 6.22
C ASP A 4 -13.91 -5.24 5.51
N MET A 5 -12.67 -5.75 5.52
CA MET A 5 -12.33 -7.00 4.86
C MET A 5 -13.12 -8.19 5.39
N VAL A 6 -13.27 -8.32 6.71
CA VAL A 6 -14.01 -9.44 7.34
C VAL A 6 -15.47 -9.42 6.92
N THR A 7 -16.07 -8.23 6.92
CA THR A 7 -17.46 -8.04 6.47
C THR A 7 -17.61 -8.34 4.99
N GLY A 8 -16.67 -7.87 4.13
CA GLY A 8 -16.70 -8.13 2.70
C GLY A 8 -16.62 -9.62 2.36
N LEU A 9 -15.71 -10.35 3.00
CA LEU A 9 -15.60 -11.81 2.86
C LEU A 9 -16.88 -12.53 3.30
N LYS A 10 -17.44 -12.12 4.44
CA LYS A 10 -18.70 -12.67 4.95
C LYS A 10 -19.87 -12.44 3.99
N ASN A 11 -19.96 -11.29 3.35
CA ASN A 11 -21.02 -10.95 2.39
C ASN A 11 -21.05 -11.88 1.18
N ILE A 12 -19.91 -12.47 0.83
CA ILE A 12 -19.80 -13.44 -0.27
C ILE A 12 -19.73 -14.90 0.21
N GLY A 13 -19.99 -15.15 1.50
CA GLY A 13 -20.07 -16.49 2.09
C GLY A 13 -18.72 -17.09 2.52
N ILE A 14 -17.63 -16.34 2.48
CA ILE A 14 -16.34 -16.78 3.01
C ILE A 14 -16.29 -16.53 4.52
N LYS A 15 -15.90 -17.56 5.27
CA LYS A 15 -15.77 -17.49 6.72
C LYS A 15 -14.35 -17.14 7.10
N THR A 16 -14.20 -16.27 8.08
CA THR A 16 -12.92 -16.03 8.78
C THR A 16 -12.87 -16.92 10.03
N THR A 17 -11.66 -17.26 10.47
CA THR A 17 -11.50 -18.05 11.69
C THR A 17 -11.93 -17.21 12.90
N PRO A 18 -12.72 -17.81 13.82
CA PRO A 18 -13.26 -17.06 14.96
C PRO A 18 -12.18 -16.50 15.86
N GLN A 19 -11.10 -17.25 16.09
CA GLN A 19 -10.00 -16.86 16.98
C GLN A 19 -9.31 -15.59 16.50
N MET A 20 -8.89 -15.51 15.21
CA MET A 20 -8.26 -14.31 14.68
C MET A 20 -9.18 -13.10 14.70
N THR A 21 -10.44 -13.32 14.34
CA THR A 21 -11.47 -12.27 14.39
C THR A 21 -11.61 -11.70 15.79
N GLU A 22 -11.67 -12.54 16.81
CA GLU A 22 -11.80 -12.12 18.21
C GLU A 22 -10.54 -11.39 18.70
N ILE A 23 -9.35 -11.89 18.39
CA ILE A 23 -8.08 -11.26 18.77
C ILE A 23 -8.04 -9.81 18.25
N TYR A 24 -8.30 -9.58 16.96
CA TYR A 24 -8.26 -8.24 16.39
C TYR A 24 -9.38 -7.34 16.88
N GLN A 25 -10.59 -7.86 17.07
CA GLN A 25 -11.69 -7.07 17.64
C GLN A 25 -11.40 -6.62 19.06
N ASN A 26 -10.84 -7.48 19.90
CA ASN A 26 -10.45 -7.14 21.26
C ASN A 26 -9.29 -6.14 21.27
N TYR A 27 -8.30 -6.33 20.41
CA TYR A 27 -7.20 -5.38 20.27
C TYR A 27 -7.68 -3.99 19.86
N ILE A 28 -8.50 -3.88 18.81
CA ILE A 28 -9.05 -2.60 18.34
C ILE A 28 -9.86 -1.92 19.44
N LYS A 29 -10.69 -2.68 20.16
CA LYS A 29 -11.48 -2.15 21.29
C LYS A 29 -10.57 -1.57 22.38
N TYR A 30 -9.52 -2.30 22.76
CA TYR A 30 -8.55 -1.87 23.76
C TYR A 30 -7.79 -0.62 23.29
N ALA A 31 -7.23 -0.65 22.07
CA ALA A 31 -6.47 0.44 21.51
C ALA A 31 -7.28 1.73 21.38
N ARG A 32 -8.55 1.64 20.96
CA ARG A 32 -9.46 2.79 20.92
C ARG A 32 -9.79 3.33 22.31
N ALA A 33 -9.94 2.47 23.32
CA ALA A 33 -10.18 2.90 24.69
C ALA A 33 -8.96 3.65 25.26
N LYS A 34 -7.76 3.14 25.01
CA LYS A 34 -6.50 3.78 25.41
C LYS A 34 -6.35 5.17 24.77
N LEU A 35 -6.59 5.29 23.47
CA LEU A 35 -6.54 6.57 22.77
C LEU A 35 -7.50 7.61 23.32
N LYS A 36 -8.71 7.21 23.73
CA LYS A 36 -9.66 8.12 24.37
C LYS A 36 -9.15 8.63 25.74
N ALA A 37 -8.46 7.76 26.48
CA ALA A 37 -7.92 8.13 27.80
C ALA A 37 -6.72 9.07 27.69
N ASP A 38 -5.88 8.91 26.64
CA ASP A 38 -4.65 9.68 26.45
C ASP A 38 -4.88 11.02 25.73
N LYS A 39 -6.04 11.25 25.14
CA LYS A 39 -6.33 12.49 24.39
C LYS A 39 -6.62 13.68 25.31
N ASN A 40 -5.78 14.71 25.19
CA ASN A 40 -6.08 16.03 25.69
C ASN A 40 -7.25 16.62 24.87
N PRO A 41 -8.38 17.02 25.48
CA PRO A 41 -9.55 17.54 24.76
C PRO A 41 -9.26 18.74 23.85
N ILE A 42 -8.25 19.55 24.19
CA ILE A 42 -7.85 20.73 23.40
C ILE A 42 -7.05 20.30 22.15
N MET A 43 -6.24 19.25 22.26
CA MET A 43 -5.42 18.75 21.14
C MET A 43 -6.22 17.90 20.14
N TRP A 44 -7.38 17.37 20.57
CA TRP A 44 -8.25 16.58 19.70
C TRP A 44 -8.73 17.36 18.46
N PHE A 45 -8.96 18.66 18.61
CA PHE A 45 -9.39 19.53 17.51
C PHE A 45 -8.30 19.75 16.45
N LEU A 46 -7.02 19.60 16.84
CA LEU A 46 -5.85 19.80 15.98
C LEU A 46 -5.28 18.50 15.42
N ASP A 47 -5.72 17.37 15.96
CA ASP A 47 -5.29 16.05 15.52
C ASP A 47 -6.18 15.59 14.36
N THR A 48 -5.82 16.01 13.16
CA THR A 48 -6.52 15.64 11.92
C THR A 48 -6.24 14.21 11.46
N GLY A 49 -5.34 13.50 12.15
CA GLY A 49 -4.98 12.12 11.86
C GLY A 49 -5.92 11.10 12.51
N GLN A 50 -6.30 10.06 11.78
CA GLN A 50 -6.86 8.86 12.40
C GLN A 50 -5.77 8.20 13.26
N PRO A 51 -6.14 7.65 14.43
CA PRO A 51 -5.15 7.00 15.28
C PRO A 51 -4.48 5.83 14.54
N LYS A 52 -3.16 5.83 14.50
CA LYS A 52 -2.37 4.70 14.04
C LYS A 52 -2.32 3.66 15.16
N PHE A 53 -2.69 2.44 14.83
CA PHE A 53 -2.52 1.29 15.71
C PHE A 53 -1.31 0.50 15.25
N ASP A 54 -0.44 0.15 16.17
CA ASP A 54 0.68 -0.75 15.87
C ASP A 54 0.13 -2.15 15.57
N GLU A 55 0.85 -2.90 14.74
CA GLU A 55 0.52 -4.30 14.52
C GLU A 55 0.80 -5.12 15.79
N ILE A 56 -0.06 -6.09 16.08
CA ILE A 56 0.11 -6.99 17.22
C ILE A 56 1.05 -8.14 16.87
N ASP A 57 1.81 -8.60 17.86
CA ASP A 57 2.63 -9.81 17.71
C ASP A 57 1.74 -11.07 17.73
N ILE A 58 1.45 -11.60 16.55
CA ILE A 58 0.74 -12.87 16.39
C ILE A 58 1.73 -14.01 16.65
N THR A 59 1.55 -14.69 17.76
CA THR A 59 2.47 -15.76 18.17
C THR A 59 2.49 -16.94 17.21
N GLU A 60 3.60 -17.66 17.15
CA GLU A 60 3.73 -18.87 16.34
C GLU A 60 2.65 -19.90 16.70
N ARG A 61 2.35 -20.08 17.98
CA ARG A 61 1.29 -20.99 18.44
C ARG A 61 -0.07 -20.64 17.84
N CYS A 62 -0.38 -19.36 17.72
CA CYS A 62 -1.61 -18.88 17.09
C CYS A 62 -1.63 -19.30 15.62
N VAL A 63 -0.55 -18.99 14.87
CA VAL A 63 -0.46 -19.32 13.44
C VAL A 63 -0.50 -20.83 13.21
N GLN A 64 0.14 -21.64 14.07
CA GLN A 64 0.09 -23.10 14.03
C GLN A 64 -1.32 -23.67 14.31
N HIS A 65 -2.15 -22.97 15.04
CA HIS A 65 -3.56 -23.30 15.18
C HIS A 65 -4.33 -22.93 13.90
N GLU A 66 -4.18 -21.68 13.43
CA GLU A 66 -4.92 -21.14 12.29
C GLU A 66 -4.69 -21.93 11.00
N VAL A 67 -3.47 -22.42 10.76
CA VAL A 67 -3.17 -23.21 9.56
C VAL A 67 -3.94 -24.52 9.50
N LYS A 68 -4.48 -25.02 10.61
CA LYS A 68 -5.32 -26.24 10.64
C LYS A 68 -6.77 -25.92 10.30
N GLU A 69 -7.22 -24.72 10.61
CA GLU A 69 -8.62 -24.29 10.52
C GLU A 69 -8.94 -23.52 9.23
N ALA A 70 -7.94 -22.90 8.61
CA ALA A 70 -8.11 -22.04 7.45
C ALA A 70 -7.55 -22.67 6.17
N ASP A 71 -8.12 -22.34 5.02
CA ASP A 71 -7.67 -22.77 3.70
C ASP A 71 -6.65 -21.79 3.08
N ALA A 72 -6.61 -20.56 3.57
CA ALA A 72 -5.70 -19.52 3.12
C ALA A 72 -5.45 -18.50 4.24
N ALA A 73 -4.35 -17.77 4.16
CA ALA A 73 -4.09 -16.62 5.01
C ALA A 73 -4.20 -15.31 4.21
N ILE A 74 -4.95 -14.35 4.74
CA ILE A 74 -5.08 -13.01 4.19
C ILE A 74 -4.54 -12.02 5.22
N ILE A 75 -3.51 -11.29 4.85
CA ILE A 75 -2.86 -10.26 5.69
C ILE A 75 -3.16 -8.90 5.07
N THR A 76 -3.69 -7.97 5.85
CA THR A 76 -3.93 -6.60 5.41
C THR A 76 -2.91 -5.67 6.05
N ILE A 77 -2.13 -4.98 5.22
CA ILE A 77 -1.19 -3.94 5.66
C ILE A 77 -1.79 -2.59 5.31
N GLY A 78 -2.06 -1.79 6.33
CA GLY A 78 -2.64 -0.45 6.18
C GLY A 78 -1.62 0.65 6.38
N ARG A 79 -1.77 1.76 5.64
CA ARG A 79 -1.07 3.02 5.89
C ARG A 79 -2.05 4.16 5.84
N GLN A 80 -1.86 5.08 6.74
CA GLN A 80 -2.64 6.32 6.74
C GLN A 80 -1.95 7.38 5.89
N ALA A 81 -2.75 8.20 5.21
CA ALA A 81 -2.29 9.44 4.63
C ALA A 81 -2.58 10.56 5.64
N GLY A 82 -1.54 11.27 6.07
CA GLY A 82 -1.66 12.48 6.89
C GLY A 82 -1.43 13.73 6.04
N GLU A 83 -2.02 14.83 6.43
CA GLU A 83 -1.70 16.16 5.88
C GLU A 83 -0.53 16.79 6.64
N GLY A 84 0.28 17.57 5.96
CA GLY A 84 1.32 18.42 6.56
C GLY A 84 2.61 17.71 6.95
N MET A 85 2.76 16.43 6.68
CA MET A 85 3.99 15.68 6.94
C MET A 85 4.25 14.66 5.83
N ASP A 86 5.52 14.47 5.50
CA ASP A 86 5.95 13.36 4.68
C ASP A 86 5.96 12.05 5.47
N ARG A 87 5.89 10.95 4.74
CA ARG A 87 5.94 9.62 5.33
C ARG A 87 7.37 9.30 5.79
N ALA A 88 7.47 8.73 6.97
CA ALA A 88 8.73 8.18 7.45
C ALA A 88 9.16 6.96 6.60
N ILE A 89 10.45 6.75 6.45
CA ILE A 89 10.97 5.55 5.78
C ILE A 89 10.65 4.32 6.64
N GLU A 90 11.00 4.37 7.93
CA GLU A 90 10.78 3.25 8.84
C GLU A 90 9.33 3.22 9.35
N GLY A 91 8.71 2.07 9.20
CA GLY A 91 7.34 1.82 9.68
C GLY A 91 6.23 2.42 8.80
N GLU A 92 6.57 3.17 7.74
CA GLU A 92 5.59 3.70 6.79
C GLU A 92 5.89 3.32 5.35
N PHE A 93 7.06 3.66 4.80
CA PHE A 93 7.50 3.07 3.54
C PHE A 93 7.92 1.62 3.76
N ASN A 94 8.84 1.37 4.70
CA ASN A 94 9.19 0.03 5.14
C ASN A 94 8.09 -0.55 6.05
N LEU A 95 8.01 -1.88 6.10
CA LEU A 95 7.21 -2.56 7.11
C LEU A 95 7.79 -2.29 8.51
N THR A 96 6.91 -2.21 9.51
CA THR A 96 7.34 -2.34 10.90
C THR A 96 7.91 -3.74 11.15
N GLN A 97 8.69 -3.91 12.21
CA GLN A 97 9.22 -5.23 12.56
C GLN A 97 8.09 -6.23 12.84
N ALA A 98 7.03 -5.81 13.52
CA ALA A 98 5.88 -6.67 13.82
C ALA A 98 5.14 -7.13 12.54
N GLU A 99 4.93 -6.25 11.56
CA GLU A 99 4.33 -6.60 10.27
C GLU A 99 5.21 -7.58 9.49
N ARG A 100 6.52 -7.36 9.49
CA ARG A 100 7.48 -8.24 8.83
C ARG A 100 7.47 -9.63 9.48
N ASP A 101 7.55 -9.69 10.80
CA ASP A 101 7.54 -10.93 11.55
C ASP A 101 6.23 -11.70 11.34
N MET A 102 5.11 -11.01 11.30
CA MET A 102 3.80 -11.59 10.98
C MET A 102 3.80 -12.22 9.58
N ILE A 103 4.21 -11.48 8.54
CA ILE A 103 4.27 -12.00 7.17
C ILE A 103 5.15 -13.25 7.11
N PHE A 104 6.33 -13.21 7.72
CA PHE A 104 7.28 -14.32 7.66
C PHE A 104 6.74 -15.54 8.40
N ARG A 105 6.25 -15.36 9.62
CA ARG A 105 5.69 -16.43 10.45
C ARG A 105 4.50 -17.10 9.78
N VAL A 106 3.59 -16.32 9.23
CA VAL A 106 2.43 -16.85 8.50
C VAL A 106 2.87 -17.59 7.24
N SER A 107 3.80 -17.01 6.47
CA SER A 107 4.30 -17.64 5.24
C SER A 107 5.04 -18.94 5.51
N ASP A 108 5.90 -18.99 6.55
CA ASP A 108 6.66 -20.17 6.93
C ASP A 108 5.77 -21.31 7.46
N THR A 109 4.54 -20.97 7.88
CA THR A 109 3.57 -21.96 8.38
C THR A 109 2.58 -22.40 7.31
N PHE A 110 1.96 -21.47 6.58
CA PHE A 110 0.89 -21.77 5.62
C PHE A 110 1.39 -22.36 4.32
N ARG A 111 2.46 -21.80 3.73
CA ARG A 111 2.95 -22.25 2.42
C ARG A 111 3.45 -23.71 2.42
N PRO A 112 4.20 -24.19 3.44
CA PRO A 112 4.54 -25.60 3.51
C PRO A 112 3.35 -26.54 3.67
N ALA A 113 2.23 -26.04 4.21
CA ALA A 113 0.95 -26.75 4.28
C ALA A 113 0.15 -26.73 2.96
N GLY A 114 0.69 -26.13 1.90
CA GLY A 114 0.03 -25.97 0.60
C GLY A 114 -1.10 -24.93 0.61
N LYS A 115 -1.12 -24.03 1.59
CA LYS A 115 -2.15 -23.01 1.76
C LYS A 115 -1.62 -21.63 1.37
N PRO A 116 -2.29 -20.89 0.47
CA PRO A 116 -1.76 -19.63 -0.03
C PRO A 116 -1.78 -18.53 1.03
N VAL A 117 -0.78 -17.65 0.93
CA VAL A 117 -0.67 -16.43 1.72
C VAL A 117 -0.81 -15.22 0.80
N ILE A 118 -1.81 -14.40 1.06
CA ILE A 118 -2.17 -13.23 0.27
C ILE A 118 -1.99 -11.99 1.12
N VAL A 119 -1.27 -10.98 0.60
CA VAL A 119 -1.14 -9.68 1.26
C VAL A 119 -1.95 -8.64 0.52
N ILE A 120 -2.76 -7.90 1.25
CA ILE A 120 -3.54 -6.77 0.75
C ILE A 120 -2.91 -5.48 1.25
N LEU A 121 -2.53 -4.60 0.33
CA LEU A 121 -2.00 -3.29 0.65
C LEU A 121 -3.11 -2.25 0.57
N ASN A 122 -3.51 -1.74 1.73
CA ASN A 122 -4.46 -0.63 1.87
C ASN A 122 -3.66 0.63 2.22
N SER A 123 -3.09 1.27 1.22
CA SER A 123 -2.23 2.44 1.37
C SER A 123 -2.42 3.40 0.22
N GLY A 124 -2.48 4.70 0.51
CA GLY A 124 -2.56 5.76 -0.53
C GLY A 124 -1.23 6.01 -1.26
N SER A 125 -0.16 5.30 -0.92
CA SER A 125 1.16 5.51 -1.50
C SER A 125 1.98 4.21 -1.55
N VAL A 126 3.11 4.29 -2.24
CA VAL A 126 4.06 3.19 -2.43
C VAL A 126 4.61 2.69 -1.10
N MET A 127 4.81 1.39 -1.00
CA MET A 127 5.44 0.71 0.14
C MET A 127 6.60 -0.17 -0.34
N GLU A 128 7.54 -0.44 0.54
CA GLU A 128 8.59 -1.40 0.29
C GLU A 128 7.99 -2.82 0.18
N THR A 129 8.31 -3.51 -0.89
CA THR A 129 7.85 -4.87 -1.14
C THR A 129 8.99 -5.83 -1.52
N ALA A 130 10.14 -5.30 -1.91
CA ALA A 130 11.23 -6.08 -2.46
C ALA A 130 11.78 -7.11 -1.46
N SER A 131 11.79 -6.79 -0.18
CA SER A 131 12.36 -7.66 0.86
C SER A 131 11.45 -8.83 1.25
N TRP A 132 10.14 -8.78 0.97
CA TRP A 132 9.19 -9.78 1.43
C TRP A 132 8.26 -10.35 0.34
N ARG A 133 8.15 -9.72 -0.83
CA ARG A 133 7.21 -10.16 -1.88
C ARG A 133 7.35 -11.63 -2.30
N ASN A 134 8.56 -12.19 -2.21
CA ASN A 134 8.81 -13.58 -2.57
C ASN A 134 8.39 -14.58 -1.47
N ARG A 135 7.98 -14.07 -0.32
CA ARG A 135 7.49 -14.89 0.81
C ARG A 135 6.01 -15.20 0.71
N VAL A 136 5.26 -14.48 -0.12
CA VAL A 136 3.81 -14.60 -0.26
C VAL A 136 3.42 -15.05 -1.66
N ASP A 137 2.21 -15.54 -1.83
CA ASP A 137 1.74 -16.10 -3.10
C ASP A 137 1.06 -15.04 -3.97
N ALA A 138 0.46 -14.01 -3.35
CA ALA A 138 -0.12 -12.89 -4.05
C ALA A 138 -0.06 -11.59 -3.23
N ILE A 139 0.02 -10.47 -3.95
CA ILE A 139 -0.10 -9.12 -3.39
C ILE A 139 -1.20 -8.39 -4.16
N LEU A 140 -2.21 -7.93 -3.44
CA LEU A 140 -3.28 -7.09 -3.98
C LEU A 140 -3.12 -5.66 -3.47
N CYS A 141 -2.77 -4.74 -4.35
CA CYS A 141 -2.73 -3.31 -4.04
C CYS A 141 -4.14 -2.74 -4.17
N ALA A 142 -4.82 -2.60 -3.05
CA ALA A 142 -6.18 -2.07 -2.99
C ALA A 142 -6.21 -0.54 -2.91
N TRP A 143 -5.05 0.10 -2.71
CA TRP A 143 -4.94 1.55 -2.49
C TRP A 143 -5.85 2.00 -1.34
N GLN A 144 -6.64 3.04 -1.54
CA GLN A 144 -7.68 3.53 -0.62
C GLN A 144 -9.05 3.24 -1.24
N PRO A 145 -9.63 2.05 -1.02
CA PRO A 145 -10.74 1.53 -1.81
C PRO A 145 -12.12 2.14 -1.45
N GLY A 146 -12.17 3.08 -0.51
CA GLY A 146 -13.42 3.75 -0.11
C GLY A 146 -14.34 2.89 0.74
N GLU A 147 -15.63 3.28 0.79
CA GLU A 147 -16.62 2.71 1.70
C GLU A 147 -16.92 1.23 1.45
N GLU A 148 -16.89 0.80 0.18
CA GLU A 148 -17.15 -0.58 -0.24
C GLU A 148 -15.86 -1.41 -0.40
N GLY A 149 -14.77 -0.99 0.23
CA GLY A 149 -13.45 -1.57 0.07
C GLY A 149 -13.39 -3.06 0.33
N GLY A 150 -14.00 -3.53 1.42
CA GLY A 150 -14.05 -4.95 1.76
C GLY A 150 -14.78 -5.79 0.72
N ASN A 151 -15.92 -5.31 0.20
CA ASN A 151 -16.67 -6.00 -0.85
C ASN A 151 -15.88 -6.05 -2.16
N SER A 152 -15.28 -4.93 -2.57
CA SER A 152 -14.51 -4.84 -3.81
C SER A 152 -13.30 -5.76 -3.80
N VAL A 153 -12.58 -5.81 -2.69
CA VAL A 153 -11.43 -6.71 -2.53
C VAL A 153 -11.88 -8.18 -2.52
N ALA A 154 -12.98 -8.50 -1.82
CA ALA A 154 -13.54 -9.85 -1.80
C ALA A 154 -13.95 -10.33 -3.21
N ASP A 155 -14.56 -9.46 -4.01
CA ASP A 155 -14.92 -9.76 -5.41
C ASP A 155 -13.68 -10.07 -6.27
N VAL A 156 -12.56 -9.36 -6.07
CA VAL A 156 -11.31 -9.65 -6.76
C VAL A 156 -10.72 -10.97 -6.28
N LEU A 157 -10.60 -11.17 -4.96
CA LEU A 157 -9.99 -12.39 -4.39
C LEU A 157 -10.70 -13.68 -4.85
N THR A 158 -11.99 -13.61 -5.13
CA THR A 158 -12.80 -14.77 -5.54
C THR A 158 -12.97 -14.90 -7.05
N GLY A 159 -12.39 -13.99 -7.83
CA GLY A 159 -12.50 -13.99 -9.28
C GLY A 159 -13.86 -13.50 -9.80
N LYS A 160 -14.75 -13.00 -8.94
CA LYS A 160 -16.00 -12.35 -9.37
C LYS A 160 -15.70 -11.07 -10.16
N ALA A 161 -14.62 -10.36 -9.78
CA ALA A 161 -14.05 -9.27 -10.55
C ALA A 161 -12.63 -9.62 -10.97
N ASN A 162 -12.31 -9.42 -12.26
CA ASN A 162 -10.95 -9.61 -12.77
C ASN A 162 -10.10 -8.38 -12.44
N PRO A 163 -8.92 -8.52 -11.80
CA PRO A 163 -8.02 -7.41 -11.59
C PRO A 163 -7.50 -6.88 -12.93
N SER A 164 -7.69 -5.60 -13.19
CA SER A 164 -7.27 -4.93 -14.41
C SER A 164 -6.46 -3.65 -14.17
N GLY A 165 -6.36 -3.24 -12.92
CA GLY A 165 -5.59 -2.07 -12.49
C GLY A 165 -4.11 -2.21 -12.83
N LYS A 166 -3.49 -1.08 -13.17
CA LYS A 166 -2.06 -0.98 -13.43
C LYS A 166 -1.46 0.07 -12.50
N LEU A 167 -0.23 -0.16 -12.04
CA LEU A 167 0.48 0.80 -11.21
C LEU A 167 0.67 2.11 -11.98
N THR A 168 0.28 3.20 -11.37
CA THR A 168 0.39 4.56 -11.92
C THR A 168 1.73 5.22 -11.58
N MET A 169 2.61 4.48 -10.93
CA MET A 169 3.94 4.92 -10.53
C MET A 169 4.89 3.73 -10.44
N THR A 170 6.18 4.00 -10.54
CA THR A 170 7.23 3.00 -10.28
C THR A 170 7.33 2.74 -8.79
N TRP A 171 7.43 1.47 -8.40
CA TRP A 171 7.71 1.06 -7.03
C TRP A 171 9.20 0.78 -6.88
N PRO A 172 9.96 1.61 -6.15
CA PRO A 172 11.39 1.42 -5.96
C PRO A 172 11.66 0.25 -5.02
N ILE A 173 12.90 -0.22 -4.99
CA ILE A 173 13.38 -1.20 -4.01
C ILE A 173 13.54 -0.54 -2.64
N ALA A 174 14.12 0.65 -2.61
CA ALA A 174 14.30 1.46 -1.40
C ALA A 174 13.76 2.88 -1.61
N ALA A 175 13.35 3.54 -0.53
CA ALA A 175 12.89 4.93 -0.58
C ALA A 175 13.96 5.87 -1.16
N THR A 176 15.23 5.59 -0.86
CA THR A 176 16.39 6.36 -1.32
C THR A 176 16.72 6.19 -2.80
N ASP A 177 16.04 5.31 -3.53
CA ASP A 177 16.25 5.14 -4.97
C ASP A 177 15.69 6.32 -5.79
N HIS A 178 14.75 7.08 -5.22
CA HIS A 178 14.28 8.32 -5.83
C HIS A 178 15.33 9.44 -5.67
N PRO A 179 15.72 10.12 -6.75
CA PRO A 179 16.69 11.21 -6.66
C PRO A 179 16.26 12.32 -5.70
N SER A 180 14.96 12.63 -5.68
CA SER A 180 14.37 13.67 -4.83
C SER A 180 14.52 13.39 -3.33
N THR A 181 14.72 12.16 -2.90
CA THR A 181 14.89 11.81 -1.46
C THR A 181 16.12 12.50 -0.84
N LYS A 182 17.05 12.99 -1.66
CA LYS A 182 18.26 13.69 -1.19
C LYS A 182 17.98 15.10 -0.69
N ASN A 183 16.95 15.74 -1.21
CA ASN A 183 16.63 17.15 -1.00
C ASN A 183 15.15 17.40 -0.68
N PHE A 184 14.36 16.34 -0.47
CA PHE A 184 12.98 16.42 -0.03
C PHE A 184 12.63 15.23 0.90
N PRO A 185 11.96 15.44 2.06
CA PRO A 185 11.55 16.76 2.54
C PRO A 185 12.78 17.62 2.88
N GLN A 186 12.66 18.92 2.68
CA GLN A 186 13.68 19.84 3.13
C GLN A 186 13.80 19.74 4.66
N GLU A 187 15.01 19.69 5.20
CA GLU A 187 15.24 19.87 6.63
C GLU A 187 14.74 21.25 7.04
N MET A 188 13.57 21.29 7.64
CA MET A 188 13.04 22.50 8.22
C MET A 188 13.46 22.52 9.70
N ASP A 189 14.15 23.55 10.11
CA ASP A 189 14.27 23.86 11.54
C ASP A 189 12.85 23.86 12.12
N ALA A 190 12.66 23.20 13.26
CA ALA A 190 11.35 22.90 13.83
C ALA A 190 10.38 24.10 13.73
N TYR A 191 9.44 24.01 12.79
CA TYR A 191 8.33 24.96 12.72
C TYR A 191 7.43 24.73 13.93
N THR A 192 7.20 25.78 14.69
CA THR A 192 6.13 25.75 15.66
C THR A 192 4.79 25.84 14.91
N PHE A 193 3.74 25.26 15.46
CA PHE A 193 2.38 25.37 14.90
C PHE A 193 1.97 26.84 14.61
N ARG A 194 2.46 27.79 15.40
CA ARG A 194 2.26 29.22 15.17
C ARG A 194 2.84 29.74 13.86
N GLU A 195 4.02 29.26 13.52
CA GLU A 195 4.71 29.64 12.26
C GLU A 195 4.00 29.00 11.06
N MET A 196 3.54 27.77 11.21
CA MET A 196 2.81 27.05 10.18
C MET A 196 1.48 27.72 9.80
N ILE A 197 0.78 28.35 10.74
CA ILE A 197 -0.47 29.11 10.49
C ILE A 197 -0.26 30.60 10.16
N GLY A 198 0.97 31.03 9.97
CA GLY A 198 1.31 32.41 9.60
C GLY A 198 1.26 33.42 10.73
N TRP A 199 1.24 32.98 11.99
CA TRP A 199 1.23 33.85 13.18
C TRP A 199 2.61 34.08 13.80
N GLY A 200 3.65 33.64 13.16
CA GLY A 200 5.04 33.83 13.60
C GLY A 200 5.84 34.73 12.65
N ALA A 201 7.07 35.06 13.04
CA ALA A 201 8.00 35.73 12.18
C ALA A 201 8.30 34.84 10.95
N GLN A 202 8.13 35.37 9.73
CA GLN A 202 8.55 34.68 8.55
C GLN A 202 10.05 34.42 8.64
N ILE A 203 10.47 33.17 8.52
CA ILE A 203 11.87 32.80 8.46
C ILE A 203 12.38 33.19 7.06
N PRO A 204 13.28 34.16 6.94
CA PRO A 204 13.74 34.59 5.64
C PRO A 204 14.53 33.46 4.94
N GLY A 205 14.09 33.07 3.76
CA GLY A 205 15.01 32.59 2.74
C GLY A 205 15.23 31.07 2.62
N ARG A 206 14.31 30.20 3.09
CA ARG A 206 14.49 28.74 2.89
C ARG A 206 13.29 28.03 2.22
N ASP A 207 12.53 28.74 1.42
CA ASP A 207 11.28 28.22 0.85
C ASP A 207 11.48 27.63 -0.57
N TYR A 208 12.63 27.07 -0.88
CA TYR A 208 12.85 26.46 -2.19
C TYR A 208 13.38 25.04 -2.07
N THR A 209 12.90 24.18 -2.94
CA THR A 209 13.43 22.83 -3.15
C THR A 209 14.13 22.80 -4.51
N ASN A 210 15.34 22.28 -4.56
CA ASN A 210 16.03 22.04 -5.81
C ASN A 210 15.46 20.78 -6.48
N HIS A 211 14.99 20.93 -7.71
CA HIS A 211 14.54 19.81 -8.53
C HIS A 211 15.71 19.31 -9.40
N ASP A 212 16.74 18.75 -8.76
CA ASP A 212 17.97 18.32 -9.41
C ASP A 212 17.75 17.20 -10.43
N GLU A 213 16.66 16.46 -10.30
CA GLU A 213 16.25 15.39 -11.22
C GLU A 213 15.68 15.90 -12.55
N ASP A 214 15.35 17.20 -12.67
CA ASP A 214 14.78 17.83 -13.85
C ASP A 214 13.56 17.02 -14.38
N ILE A 215 13.58 16.60 -15.66
CA ILE A 215 12.51 15.79 -16.26
C ILE A 215 12.54 14.32 -15.84
N TYR A 216 13.61 13.87 -15.18
CA TYR A 216 13.81 12.48 -14.79
C TYR A 216 13.12 12.15 -13.46
N VAL A 217 11.80 12.25 -13.46
CA VAL A 217 10.94 11.94 -12.31
C VAL A 217 10.21 10.60 -12.53
N GLY A 218 10.14 9.76 -11.50
CA GLY A 218 9.45 8.48 -11.53
C GLY A 218 10.00 7.54 -12.62
N TYR A 219 9.12 6.93 -13.43
CA TYR A 219 9.52 5.96 -14.47
C TYR A 219 10.53 6.54 -15.46
N ARG A 220 10.49 7.85 -15.75
CA ARG A 220 11.47 8.49 -16.64
C ARG A 220 12.90 8.39 -16.12
N TYR A 221 13.06 8.45 -14.80
CA TYR A 221 14.35 8.21 -14.16
C TYR A 221 14.73 6.74 -14.20
N PHE A 222 13.88 5.88 -13.66
CA PHE A 222 14.19 4.46 -13.52
C PHE A 222 14.44 3.77 -14.84
N ASP A 223 13.62 4.04 -15.86
CA ASP A 223 13.76 3.43 -17.19
C ASP A 223 14.97 4.00 -17.96
N THR A 224 15.17 5.33 -17.93
CA THR A 224 16.28 5.97 -18.65
C THR A 224 17.65 5.53 -18.12
N PHE A 225 17.77 5.44 -16.79
CA PHE A 225 19.02 5.06 -16.14
C PHE A 225 19.10 3.58 -15.79
N GLN A 226 18.15 2.76 -16.29
CA GLN A 226 18.12 1.31 -16.12
C GLN A 226 18.28 0.88 -14.64
N LYS A 227 17.53 1.54 -13.76
CA LYS A 227 17.54 1.24 -12.33
C LYS A 227 16.62 0.07 -12.02
N ASP A 228 17.08 -0.83 -11.19
CA ASP A 228 16.26 -1.91 -10.66
C ASP A 228 15.10 -1.36 -9.83
N VAL A 229 13.95 -2.00 -9.96
CA VAL A 229 12.71 -1.61 -9.27
C VAL A 229 11.98 -2.82 -8.71
N ALA A 230 11.18 -2.61 -7.67
CA ALA A 230 10.29 -3.66 -7.18
C ALA A 230 9.21 -3.97 -8.21
N TYR A 231 8.55 -2.94 -8.75
CA TYR A 231 7.59 -3.04 -9.85
C TYR A 231 7.70 -1.80 -10.76
N PRO A 232 7.72 -1.98 -12.09
CA PRO A 232 7.77 -0.85 -13.01
C PRO A 232 6.40 -0.13 -13.09
N PHE A 233 6.43 1.11 -13.57
CA PHE A 233 5.22 1.82 -13.97
C PHE A 233 4.39 0.98 -14.95
N GLY A 234 3.08 0.95 -14.75
CA GLY A 234 2.17 0.17 -15.59
C GLY A 234 2.11 -1.33 -15.28
N PHE A 235 2.87 -1.80 -14.27
CA PHE A 235 2.78 -3.20 -13.84
C PHE A 235 1.39 -3.54 -13.28
N GLY A 236 0.93 -4.73 -13.55
CA GLY A 236 -0.29 -5.29 -13.00
C GLY A 236 -0.66 -6.57 -13.71
N LEU A 237 -0.99 -7.60 -12.92
CA LEU A 237 -1.43 -8.90 -13.42
C LEU A 237 -2.94 -8.90 -13.69
N SER A 238 -3.40 -9.94 -14.34
CA SER A 238 -4.81 -10.23 -14.61
C SER A 238 -5.03 -11.74 -14.44
N TYR A 239 -6.26 -12.17 -14.25
CA TYR A 239 -6.61 -13.60 -14.26
C TYR A 239 -6.63 -14.21 -15.67
N THR A 240 -6.38 -13.38 -16.68
CA THR A 240 -6.22 -13.82 -18.07
C THR A 240 -4.94 -13.25 -18.68
N THR A 241 -4.59 -13.72 -19.86
CA THR A 241 -3.44 -13.23 -20.62
C THR A 241 -3.88 -12.58 -21.93
N PHE A 242 -3.04 -11.72 -22.48
CA PHE A 242 -3.31 -11.00 -23.71
C PHE A 242 -2.12 -11.09 -24.66
N SER A 243 -2.40 -11.24 -25.94
CA SER A 243 -1.42 -11.03 -27.01
C SER A 243 -1.69 -9.71 -27.72
N LEU A 244 -0.61 -9.01 -28.04
CA LEU A 244 -0.66 -7.74 -28.77
C LEU A 244 -0.03 -7.94 -30.16
N SER A 245 -0.70 -7.47 -31.24
CA SER A 245 -0.07 -7.42 -32.56
C SER A 245 1.02 -6.34 -32.60
N LYS A 246 1.85 -6.39 -33.64
CA LYS A 246 2.72 -5.24 -33.94
C LYS A 246 1.85 -4.01 -34.23
N PRO A 247 2.22 -2.83 -33.70
CA PRO A 247 1.49 -1.61 -33.99
C PRO A 247 1.62 -1.24 -35.47
N VAL A 248 0.50 -0.82 -36.07
CA VAL A 248 0.46 -0.25 -37.42
C VAL A 248 0.32 1.26 -37.27
N VAL A 249 1.26 2.01 -37.82
CA VAL A 249 1.30 3.49 -37.74
C VAL A 249 1.02 4.04 -39.13
N LYS A 250 0.03 4.93 -39.24
CA LYS A 250 -0.34 5.64 -40.48
C LYS A 250 -0.33 7.14 -40.24
N ALA A 251 0.28 7.90 -41.15
CA ALA A 251 0.19 9.35 -41.12
C ALA A 251 -1.26 9.79 -41.38
N LYS A 252 -1.77 10.72 -40.56
CA LYS A 252 -3.10 11.33 -40.68
C LYS A 252 -2.94 12.84 -40.82
N GLY A 253 -2.61 13.29 -42.02
CA GLY A 253 -2.25 14.68 -42.28
C GLY A 253 -0.82 15.02 -41.83
N LYS A 254 -0.56 16.33 -41.61
CA LYS A 254 0.80 16.84 -41.31
C LYS A 254 1.18 16.78 -39.82
N GLN A 255 0.19 16.66 -38.92
CA GLN A 255 0.40 16.83 -37.48
C GLN A 255 -0.19 15.70 -36.62
N ALA A 256 -0.70 14.64 -37.26
CA ALA A 256 -1.29 13.52 -36.57
C ALA A 256 -0.86 12.17 -37.17
N VAL A 257 -0.81 11.16 -36.31
CA VAL A 257 -0.66 9.76 -36.69
C VAL A 257 -1.80 8.95 -36.13
N GLU A 258 -2.22 7.95 -36.87
CA GLU A 258 -3.14 6.90 -36.38
C GLU A 258 -2.33 5.66 -36.04
N VAL A 259 -2.47 5.17 -34.82
CA VAL A 259 -1.83 3.95 -34.38
C VAL A 259 -2.91 2.91 -34.11
N SER A 260 -2.78 1.77 -34.75
CA SER A 260 -3.70 0.63 -34.57
C SER A 260 -2.95 -0.58 -34.04
N ILE A 261 -3.53 -1.27 -33.05
CA ILE A 261 -3.02 -2.50 -32.49
C ILE A 261 -4.19 -3.46 -32.24
N THR A 262 -3.98 -4.74 -32.52
CA THR A 262 -4.96 -5.77 -32.17
C THR A 262 -4.59 -6.36 -30.81
N VAL A 263 -5.56 -6.36 -29.90
CA VAL A 263 -5.48 -7.01 -28.59
C VAL A 263 -6.34 -8.26 -28.60
N LYS A 264 -5.74 -9.41 -28.31
CA LYS A 264 -6.46 -10.70 -28.24
C LYS A 264 -6.32 -11.25 -26.81
N ASN A 265 -7.45 -11.56 -26.18
CA ASN A 265 -7.47 -12.35 -24.95
C ASN A 265 -7.08 -13.80 -25.29
N THR A 266 -6.10 -14.35 -24.58
CA THR A 266 -5.50 -15.66 -24.82
C THR A 266 -5.54 -16.60 -23.61
N GLY A 267 -6.12 -16.16 -22.47
CA GLY A 267 -6.28 -16.95 -21.24
C GLY A 267 -7.71 -17.36 -20.96
#